data_1d5ba5d3766bcfa90e8586bdbc90357d
#
_entry.id   1d5ba5d3766bcfa90e8586bdbc90357d
#
_cell.length_a   1.000
_cell.length_b   1.000
_cell.length_c   1.000
_cell.angle_alpha   90.00
_cell.angle_beta   90.00
_cell.angle_gamma   90.00
#
_symmetry.space_group_name_H-M   'P 1'
#
loop_
_entity.id
_entity.type
_entity.pdbx_description
1 polymer ?
#
loop_
_entity_poly.entity_id
_entity_poly.type
_entity_poly.pdbx_seq_one_letter_code
_entity_poly.pdbx_strand_id
1 'polypeptide(L)'
;MCGQIEFYVIFITYEHCSVVEFRIKIRRKEDAMSQPERILFAGDPHGNFKPLIAAVHQYHPQAVVLLGDYDLDMPLDVCLQEIADLTEVWWIAGNHDFETPVKYSNLFNSAYSDRNLHLKVTEIAGLRVVGLSGVFLGRVWYPPQKPKWLGKYHYLDSQLPNVLDADMPLKYKSAIWHDEFESLKNLRADILVSHEAPGSHRHGFKVIGELAHAMGVKTIFHGHLHENYIGIIKNNIKVCGVADAAVSDLQGNKLT
;
A
#
# COMPACT_ATOMS: atom_id res chain seq x y z
N MET A 1 -36.32 0.40 17.76
CA MET A 1 -36.23 -0.69 16.75
C MET A 1 -35.80 -1.96 17.48
N CYS A 2 -36.63 -3.02 17.39
CA CYS A 2 -36.52 -4.22 18.20
C CYS A 2 -35.42 -5.13 17.60
N GLY A 3 -34.31 -5.35 18.31
CA GLY A 3 -33.25 -6.26 17.87
C GLY A 3 -33.71 -7.71 18.01
N GLN A 4 -33.53 -8.51 16.94
CA GLN A 4 -33.76 -9.96 17.01
C GLN A 4 -32.67 -10.62 17.85
N ILE A 5 -33.11 -11.42 18.85
CA ILE A 5 -32.23 -12.25 19.68
C ILE A 5 -32.35 -13.68 19.17
N GLU A 6 -31.23 -14.26 18.72
CA GLU A 6 -31.18 -15.69 18.37
C GLU A 6 -30.64 -16.50 19.54
N PHE A 7 -31.36 -17.59 19.89
CA PHE A 7 -30.97 -18.50 20.97
C PHE A 7 -30.43 -19.81 20.39
N TYR A 8 -29.24 -20.21 20.81
CA TYR A 8 -28.71 -21.55 20.54
C TYR A 8 -28.62 -22.36 21.84
N VAL A 9 -29.17 -23.58 21.82
CA VAL A 9 -29.08 -24.53 22.94
C VAL A 9 -28.09 -25.62 22.50
N ILE A 10 -26.97 -25.79 23.22
CA ILE A 10 -26.03 -26.87 23.03
C ILE A 10 -26.23 -27.90 24.11
N PHE A 11 -26.58 -29.14 23.72
CA PHE A 11 -26.67 -30.29 24.63
C PHE A 11 -25.32 -31.01 24.65
N ILE A 12 -24.70 -31.12 25.83
CA ILE A 12 -23.52 -31.96 26.05
C ILE A 12 -23.95 -33.09 26.99
N THR A 13 -23.99 -34.34 26.49
CA THR A 13 -24.25 -35.54 27.29
C THR A 13 -22.94 -36.20 27.68
N TYR A 14 -22.68 -36.32 28.99
CA TYR A 14 -21.63 -37.19 29.51
C TYR A 14 -22.27 -38.45 30.09
N GLU A 15 -21.76 -39.63 29.75
CA GLU A 15 -22.18 -40.89 30.34
C GLU A 15 -21.84 -40.88 31.84
N HIS A 16 -22.88 -41.04 32.68
CA HIS A 16 -22.89 -41.24 34.12
C HIS A 16 -22.96 -40.05 35.09
N CYS A 17 -23.39 -38.88 34.71
CA CYS A 17 -23.88 -37.92 35.66
C CYS A 17 -24.74 -36.83 35.01
N SER A 18 -26.02 -36.73 35.35
CA SER A 18 -26.96 -35.77 34.77
C SER A 18 -26.79 -34.39 35.43
N VAL A 19 -25.78 -33.65 34.98
CA VAL A 19 -25.68 -32.21 35.24
C VAL A 19 -25.89 -31.52 33.91
N VAL A 20 -27.06 -30.88 33.73
CA VAL A 20 -27.34 -30.05 32.56
C VAL A 20 -26.83 -28.64 32.86
N GLU A 21 -25.69 -28.29 32.34
CA GLU A 21 -25.14 -26.93 32.41
C GLU A 21 -25.66 -26.11 31.22
N PHE A 22 -26.58 -25.16 31.50
CA PHE A 22 -27.05 -24.22 30.47
C PHE A 22 -26.05 -23.08 30.31
N ARG A 23 -25.27 -23.05 29.24
CA ARG A 23 -24.50 -21.85 28.84
C ARG A 23 -25.24 -21.11 27.75
N ILE A 24 -25.92 -20.01 28.14
CA ILE A 24 -26.52 -19.09 27.18
C ILE A 24 -25.41 -18.14 26.67
N LYS A 25 -24.98 -18.32 25.42
CA LYS A 25 -24.10 -17.35 24.74
C LYS A 25 -24.99 -16.32 24.05
N ILE A 26 -25.25 -15.21 24.73
CA ILE A 26 -25.97 -14.08 24.12
C ILE A 26 -24.98 -13.39 23.16
N ARG A 27 -25.14 -13.60 21.88
CA ARG A 27 -24.49 -12.75 20.84
C ARG A 27 -25.41 -11.53 20.68
N ARG A 28 -24.99 -10.39 21.18
CA ARG A 28 -25.66 -9.13 20.86
C ARG A 28 -25.36 -8.82 19.39
N LYS A 29 -26.38 -8.44 18.62
CA LYS A 29 -26.26 -7.99 17.24
C LYS A 29 -25.53 -6.64 17.10
N GLU A 30 -25.12 -6.05 18.25
CA GLU A 30 -24.30 -4.84 18.32
C GLU A 30 -22.82 -5.10 17.98
N ASP A 31 -22.38 -6.35 17.99
CA ASP A 31 -21.03 -6.74 17.54
C ASP A 31 -20.92 -6.87 16.00
N ALA A 32 -21.96 -6.49 15.27
CA ALA A 32 -21.91 -6.20 13.84
C ALA A 32 -21.56 -4.71 13.57
N MET A 33 -20.92 -4.02 14.50
CA MET A 33 -20.01 -2.95 14.12
C MET A 33 -18.95 -3.61 13.25
N SER A 34 -18.89 -3.21 12.00
CA SER A 34 -17.86 -3.60 11.04
C SER A 34 -16.55 -3.75 11.80
N GLN A 35 -15.89 -4.91 11.67
CA GLN A 35 -14.52 -5.03 12.20
C GLN A 35 -13.78 -3.79 11.68
N PRO A 36 -13.08 -3.04 12.55
CA PRO A 36 -12.40 -1.83 12.09
C PRO A 36 -11.60 -2.18 10.85
N GLU A 37 -11.68 -1.34 9.82
CA GLU A 37 -10.95 -1.53 8.59
C GLU A 37 -9.49 -1.71 8.97
N ARG A 38 -8.93 -2.89 8.73
CA ARG A 38 -7.59 -3.21 9.23
C ARG A 38 -6.53 -2.34 8.60
N ILE A 39 -6.67 -2.07 7.29
CA ILE A 39 -5.73 -1.26 6.51
C ILE A 39 -6.54 -0.35 5.59
N LEU A 40 -6.19 0.94 5.57
CA LEU A 40 -6.65 1.88 4.55
C LEU A 40 -5.51 2.21 3.59
N PHE A 41 -5.87 2.49 2.33
CA PHE A 41 -4.93 2.88 1.28
C PHE A 41 -5.27 4.30 0.83
N ALA A 42 -4.28 5.21 0.86
CA ALA A 42 -4.45 6.60 0.48
C ALA A 42 -3.70 6.89 -0.82
N GLY A 43 -4.42 7.33 -1.85
CA GLY A 43 -3.85 7.78 -3.13
C GLY A 43 -3.37 9.21 -3.04
N ASP A 44 -2.35 9.51 -3.74
CA ASP A 44 -1.72 10.77 -4.16
C ASP A 44 -2.25 12.03 -3.43
N PRO A 45 -1.85 12.31 -2.17
CA PRO A 45 -2.42 13.41 -1.38
C PRO A 45 -2.18 14.80 -1.95
N HIS A 46 -1.07 15.01 -2.68
CA HIS A 46 -0.68 16.31 -3.23
C HIS A 46 -0.88 17.46 -2.23
N GLY A 47 -0.37 17.29 -1.00
CA GLY A 47 -0.50 18.23 0.12
C GLY A 47 -1.86 18.20 0.83
N ASN A 48 -2.86 17.47 0.34
CA ASN A 48 -4.18 17.37 0.94
C ASN A 48 -4.36 16.08 1.75
N PHE A 49 -3.91 16.08 2.99
CA PHE A 49 -4.06 14.94 3.92
C PHE A 49 -5.40 14.90 4.67
N LYS A 50 -6.26 15.91 4.51
CA LYS A 50 -7.54 16.00 5.25
C LYS A 50 -8.45 14.78 5.06
N PRO A 51 -8.63 14.23 3.83
CA PRO A 51 -9.48 13.04 3.64
C PRO A 51 -8.93 11.81 4.38
N LEU A 52 -7.60 11.62 4.38
CA LEU A 52 -6.97 10.53 5.11
C LEU A 52 -7.15 10.68 6.63
N ILE A 53 -6.88 11.89 7.17
CA ILE A 53 -7.06 12.18 8.60
C ILE A 53 -8.51 11.93 9.04
N ALA A 54 -9.48 12.42 8.26
CA ALA A 54 -10.89 12.19 8.52
C ALA A 54 -11.25 10.70 8.48
N ALA A 55 -10.72 9.94 7.52
CA ALA A 55 -10.95 8.50 7.42
C ALA A 55 -10.36 7.74 8.63
N VAL A 56 -9.17 8.11 9.10
CA VAL A 56 -8.57 7.50 10.31
C VAL A 56 -9.44 7.73 11.53
N HIS A 57 -9.92 8.96 11.74
CA HIS A 57 -10.83 9.25 12.85
C HIS A 57 -12.18 8.53 12.75
N GLN A 58 -12.68 8.31 11.54
CA GLN A 58 -13.97 7.65 11.32
C GLN A 58 -13.89 6.12 11.44
N TYR A 59 -12.86 5.51 10.87
CA TYR A 59 -12.78 4.05 10.70
C TYR A 59 -11.81 3.38 11.67
N HIS A 60 -10.97 4.13 12.37
CA HIS A 60 -9.98 3.63 13.34
C HIS A 60 -9.14 2.45 12.81
N PRO A 61 -8.48 2.59 11.63
CA PRO A 61 -7.69 1.50 11.05
C PRO A 61 -6.48 1.17 11.92
N GLN A 62 -6.01 -0.08 11.85
CA GLN A 62 -4.74 -0.47 12.46
C GLN A 62 -3.57 0.16 11.73
N ALA A 63 -3.66 0.29 10.39
CA ALA A 63 -2.63 0.89 9.58
C ALA A 63 -3.22 1.67 8.39
N VAL A 64 -2.46 2.64 7.92
CA VAL A 64 -2.66 3.31 6.64
C VAL A 64 -1.43 3.10 5.76
N VAL A 65 -1.65 2.88 4.46
CA VAL A 65 -0.61 2.75 3.44
C VAL A 65 -0.80 3.84 2.40
N LEU A 66 0.19 4.73 2.28
CA LEU A 66 0.18 5.83 1.33
C LEU A 66 0.90 5.42 0.04
N LEU A 67 0.33 5.80 -1.10
CA LEU A 67 0.70 5.29 -2.44
C LEU A 67 1.60 6.23 -3.25
N GLY A 68 2.16 7.29 -2.62
CA GLY A 68 3.09 8.23 -3.26
C GLY A 68 2.50 9.60 -3.56
N ASP A 69 3.32 10.46 -4.13
CA ASP A 69 2.99 11.82 -4.59
C ASP A 69 2.38 12.72 -3.50
N TYR A 70 3.20 13.01 -2.49
CA TYR A 70 2.78 13.73 -1.26
C TYR A 70 2.81 15.24 -1.38
N ASP A 71 3.72 15.80 -2.21
CA ASP A 71 3.96 17.25 -2.33
C ASP A 71 4.28 17.93 -0.98
N LEU A 72 5.26 17.41 -0.27
CA LEU A 72 5.58 17.78 1.11
C LEU A 72 6.33 19.12 1.25
N ASP A 73 5.67 20.10 1.82
CA ASP A 73 6.29 21.35 2.27
C ASP A 73 6.94 21.22 3.68
N MET A 74 6.57 20.20 4.44
CA MET A 74 7.10 19.84 5.76
C MET A 74 7.22 18.32 5.91
N PRO A 75 7.98 17.79 6.88
CA PRO A 75 8.14 16.34 7.07
C PRO A 75 6.81 15.60 7.16
N LEU A 76 6.75 14.38 6.61
CA LEU A 76 5.52 13.56 6.53
C LEU A 76 4.91 13.31 7.92
N ASP A 77 5.73 13.06 8.92
CA ASP A 77 5.27 12.85 10.30
C ASP A 77 4.62 14.12 10.89
N VAL A 78 5.07 15.31 10.50
CA VAL A 78 4.43 16.57 10.89
C VAL A 78 3.09 16.75 10.19
N CYS A 79 3.00 16.40 8.91
CA CYS A 79 1.72 16.43 8.17
C CYS A 79 0.67 15.50 8.78
N LEU A 80 1.10 14.40 9.38
CA LEU A 80 0.24 13.33 9.91
C LEU A 80 0.22 13.27 11.44
N GLN A 81 0.74 14.30 12.14
CA GLN A 81 0.84 14.31 13.60
C GLN A 81 -0.51 14.06 14.31
N GLU A 82 -1.62 14.50 13.71
CA GLU A 82 -2.98 14.34 14.27
C GLU A 82 -3.41 12.86 14.39
N ILE A 83 -2.84 11.99 13.56
CA ILE A 83 -3.16 10.56 13.54
C ILE A 83 -2.01 9.65 13.99
N ALA A 84 -0.89 10.23 14.44
CA ALA A 84 0.33 9.50 14.78
C ALA A 84 0.12 8.41 15.85
N ASP A 85 -0.73 8.69 16.84
CA ASP A 85 -1.04 7.76 17.95
C ASP A 85 -2.27 6.89 17.67
N LEU A 86 -2.94 7.07 16.52
CA LEU A 86 -4.19 6.39 16.20
C LEU A 86 -4.01 5.20 15.24
N THR A 87 -2.95 5.21 14.42
CA THR A 87 -2.75 4.23 13.37
C THR A 87 -1.26 4.10 13.00
N GLU A 88 -0.86 2.95 12.49
CA GLU A 88 0.48 2.82 11.89
C GLU A 88 0.48 3.45 10.49
N VAL A 89 1.50 4.25 10.21
CA VAL A 89 1.69 4.87 8.88
C VAL A 89 2.79 4.13 8.13
N TRP A 90 2.47 3.66 6.92
CA TRP A 90 3.38 3.02 5.96
C TRP A 90 3.29 3.73 4.62
N TRP A 91 4.35 3.69 3.81
CA TRP A 91 4.37 4.45 2.58
C TRP A 91 5.26 3.87 1.48
N ILE A 92 4.96 4.26 0.25
CA ILE A 92 5.84 4.17 -0.92
C ILE A 92 5.98 5.56 -1.53
N ALA A 93 7.06 5.85 -2.25
CA ALA A 93 7.22 7.11 -2.95
C ALA A 93 6.65 7.05 -4.37
N GLY A 94 6.09 8.16 -4.84
CA GLY A 94 5.74 8.41 -6.24
C GLY A 94 6.82 9.21 -6.97
N ASN A 95 6.46 9.85 -8.09
CA ASN A 95 7.43 10.64 -8.85
C ASN A 95 7.56 12.08 -8.37
N HIS A 96 6.49 12.68 -7.83
CA HIS A 96 6.52 14.07 -7.32
C HIS A 96 7.37 14.20 -6.06
N ASP A 97 7.56 13.13 -5.31
CA ASP A 97 8.39 13.10 -4.09
C ASP A 97 9.89 13.32 -4.38
N PHE A 98 10.29 13.22 -5.65
CA PHE A 98 11.67 13.42 -6.12
C PHE A 98 11.86 14.70 -6.95
N GLU A 99 10.87 15.59 -7.02
CA GLU A 99 10.97 16.82 -7.83
C GLU A 99 11.98 17.82 -7.28
N THR A 100 12.04 17.94 -5.95
CA THR A 100 12.95 18.87 -5.28
C THR A 100 13.67 18.19 -4.12
N PRO A 101 14.87 18.70 -3.74
CA PRO A 101 15.56 18.21 -2.55
C PRO A 101 14.74 18.37 -1.26
N VAL A 102 13.88 19.38 -1.17
CA VAL A 102 13.01 19.63 -0.01
C VAL A 102 11.95 18.54 0.10
N LYS A 103 11.18 18.26 -0.97
CA LYS A 103 10.18 17.19 -0.98
C LYS A 103 10.81 15.84 -0.66
N TYR A 104 11.95 15.53 -1.28
CA TYR A 104 12.71 14.32 -1.02
C TYR A 104 13.11 14.21 0.46
N SER A 105 13.70 15.25 1.02
CA SER A 105 14.14 15.27 2.42
C SER A 105 12.97 15.16 3.38
N ASN A 106 11.85 15.85 3.12
CA ASN A 106 10.67 15.82 3.97
C ASN A 106 10.00 14.42 4.02
N LEU A 107 10.21 13.58 3.01
CA LEU A 107 9.75 12.20 3.00
C LEU A 107 10.79 11.25 3.61
N PHE A 108 11.99 11.22 3.03
CA PHE A 108 13.00 10.20 3.33
C PHE A 108 13.76 10.42 4.64
N ASN A 109 13.72 11.64 5.21
CA ASN A 109 14.30 11.97 6.51
C ASN A 109 13.22 12.27 7.58
N SER A 110 11.94 11.99 7.30
CA SER A 110 10.87 12.10 8.28
C SER A 110 11.01 11.04 9.39
N ALA A 111 10.28 11.22 10.50
CA ALA A 111 10.22 10.18 11.54
C ALA A 111 9.62 8.84 11.04
N TYR A 112 8.98 8.83 9.85
CA TYR A 112 8.49 7.62 9.19
C TYR A 112 9.45 7.05 8.14
N SER A 113 10.72 7.45 8.09
CA SER A 113 11.70 6.99 7.10
C SER A 113 11.90 5.46 7.08
N ASP A 114 11.82 4.80 8.22
CA ASP A 114 11.90 3.35 8.37
C ASP A 114 10.63 2.61 7.93
N ARG A 115 9.52 3.33 7.74
CA ARG A 115 8.21 2.82 7.31
C ARG A 115 8.07 2.75 5.78
N ASN A 116 9.14 2.98 5.03
CA ASN A 116 9.17 2.81 3.58
C ASN A 116 9.04 1.32 3.21
N LEU A 117 8.05 0.99 2.38
CA LEU A 117 7.77 -0.38 1.93
C LEU A 117 8.56 -0.79 0.68
N HIS A 118 9.29 0.14 0.06
CA HIS A 118 10.00 -0.13 -1.19
C HIS A 118 10.94 -1.33 -1.07
N LEU A 119 10.75 -2.34 -1.94
CA LEU A 119 11.54 -3.56 -2.08
C LEU A 119 11.58 -4.47 -0.84
N LYS A 120 10.71 -4.28 0.14
CA LYS A 120 10.66 -5.14 1.33
C LYS A 120 9.24 -5.63 1.60
N VAL A 121 9.12 -6.84 2.12
CA VAL A 121 7.86 -7.38 2.64
C VAL A 121 7.77 -7.06 4.11
N THR A 122 6.65 -6.45 4.50
CA THR A 122 6.35 -6.09 5.89
C THR A 122 5.00 -6.69 6.27
N GLU A 123 4.90 -7.24 7.46
CA GLU A 123 3.62 -7.67 8.00
C GLU A 123 2.88 -6.46 8.59
N ILE A 124 1.72 -6.15 8.04
CA ILE A 124 0.87 -5.02 8.42
C ILE A 124 -0.53 -5.57 8.72
N ALA A 125 -0.99 -5.42 9.95
CA ALA A 125 -2.30 -5.93 10.38
C ALA A 125 -2.56 -7.41 10.01
N GLY A 126 -1.51 -8.26 10.06
CA GLY A 126 -1.56 -9.68 9.75
C GLY A 126 -1.55 -10.02 8.25
N LEU A 127 -1.25 -9.06 7.37
CA LEU A 127 -1.07 -9.26 5.93
C LEU A 127 0.35 -8.88 5.51
N ARG A 128 0.94 -9.66 4.60
CA ARG A 128 2.25 -9.36 4.02
C ARG A 128 2.08 -8.36 2.88
N VAL A 129 2.55 -7.15 3.10
CA VAL A 129 2.50 -6.05 2.14
C VAL A 129 3.91 -5.77 1.61
N VAL A 130 4.04 -5.59 0.31
CA VAL A 130 5.28 -5.23 -0.36
C VAL A 130 5.08 -3.99 -1.21
N GLY A 131 6.09 -3.11 -1.28
CA GLY A 131 6.03 -1.87 -2.02
C GLY A 131 6.93 -1.83 -3.26
N LEU A 132 6.44 -1.18 -4.32
CA LEU A 132 7.19 -0.78 -5.49
C LEU A 132 7.01 0.73 -5.69
N SER A 133 7.97 1.52 -5.19
CA SER A 133 8.00 2.98 -5.34
C SER A 133 8.37 3.40 -6.76
N GLY A 134 8.01 4.64 -7.10
CA GLY A 134 8.48 5.33 -8.30
C GLY A 134 7.73 4.96 -9.57
N VAL A 135 8.33 5.34 -10.71
CA VAL A 135 7.72 5.25 -12.04
C VAL A 135 8.66 4.60 -13.05
N PHE A 136 8.09 4.03 -14.12
CA PHE A 136 8.88 3.61 -15.26
C PHE A 136 9.36 4.82 -16.07
N LEU A 137 10.64 5.11 -15.98
CA LEU A 137 11.26 6.24 -16.64
C LEU A 137 11.95 5.79 -17.94
N GLY A 138 11.51 6.30 -19.09
CA GLY A 138 12.06 5.90 -20.41
C GLY A 138 13.57 6.11 -20.62
N ARG A 139 14.22 6.91 -19.76
CA ARG A 139 15.68 7.06 -19.73
C ARG A 139 16.39 5.95 -18.96
N VAL A 140 15.66 5.17 -18.16
CA VAL A 140 16.14 4.04 -17.36
C VAL A 140 15.55 2.74 -17.91
N TRP A 141 14.25 2.56 -17.75
CA TRP A 141 13.50 1.43 -18.24
C TRP A 141 12.04 1.82 -18.49
N TYR A 142 11.47 1.41 -19.61
CA TYR A 142 10.07 1.62 -19.96
C TYR A 142 9.50 0.35 -20.63
N PRO A 143 8.85 -0.53 -19.89
CA PRO A 143 8.29 -1.77 -20.44
C PRO A 143 7.26 -1.50 -21.56
N PRO A 144 7.17 -2.35 -22.59
CA PRO A 144 7.86 -3.65 -22.74
C PRO A 144 9.28 -3.58 -23.32
N GLN A 145 9.83 -2.38 -23.52
CA GLN A 145 11.19 -2.25 -24.04
C GLN A 145 12.22 -2.79 -23.04
N LYS A 146 13.39 -3.20 -23.58
CA LYS A 146 14.50 -3.60 -22.72
C LYS A 146 15.00 -2.42 -21.89
N PRO A 147 15.47 -2.65 -20.64
CA PRO A 147 16.07 -1.61 -19.83
C PRO A 147 17.32 -1.05 -20.51
N LYS A 148 17.50 0.27 -20.42
CA LYS A 148 18.75 0.92 -20.86
C LYS A 148 19.88 0.63 -19.85
N TRP A 149 19.50 0.52 -18.59
CA TRP A 149 20.39 0.24 -17.48
C TRP A 149 19.81 -0.92 -16.67
N LEU A 150 20.61 -1.93 -16.41
CA LEU A 150 20.16 -3.11 -15.64
C LEU A 150 19.91 -2.77 -14.17
N GLY A 151 20.63 -1.77 -13.63
CA GLY A 151 20.49 -1.31 -12.26
C GLY A 151 21.22 0.00 -12.02
N LYS A 152 21.07 0.55 -10.81
CA LYS A 152 21.72 1.80 -10.39
C LYS A 152 23.23 1.76 -10.56
N TYR A 153 23.88 0.69 -10.12
CA TYR A 153 25.33 0.55 -10.25
C TYR A 153 25.78 0.51 -11.70
N HIS A 154 25.07 -0.20 -12.59
CA HIS A 154 25.39 -0.20 -14.02
C HIS A 154 25.28 1.20 -14.63
N TYR A 155 24.31 2.01 -14.19
CA TYR A 155 24.21 3.41 -14.58
C TYR A 155 25.39 4.24 -14.04
N LEU A 156 25.71 4.13 -12.74
CA LEU A 156 26.78 4.89 -12.10
C LEU A 156 28.16 4.57 -12.71
N ASP A 157 28.45 3.30 -12.96
CA ASP A 157 29.69 2.86 -13.60
C ASP A 157 29.88 3.41 -15.00
N SER A 158 28.79 3.80 -15.67
CA SER A 158 28.82 4.40 -17.01
C SER A 158 29.06 5.91 -16.98
N GLN A 159 29.00 6.54 -15.79
CA GLN A 159 29.23 7.97 -15.64
C GLN A 159 30.72 8.28 -15.50
N LEU A 160 31.03 9.56 -15.37
CA LEU A 160 32.42 9.99 -15.15
C LEU A 160 32.97 9.40 -13.83
N PRO A 161 34.28 9.14 -13.76
CA PRO A 161 34.90 8.68 -12.52
C PRO A 161 34.56 9.57 -11.34
N ASN A 162 34.19 8.96 -10.20
CA ASN A 162 33.78 9.59 -8.94
C ASN A 162 32.34 10.11 -8.83
N VAL A 163 31.43 9.78 -9.75
CA VAL A 163 29.99 9.99 -9.51
C VAL A 163 29.50 8.94 -8.53
N LEU A 164 29.04 9.37 -7.36
CA LEU A 164 28.51 8.50 -6.32
C LEU A 164 26.96 8.41 -6.42
N ASP A 165 26.38 7.42 -5.77
CA ASP A 165 24.90 7.28 -5.68
C ASP A 165 24.24 8.55 -5.08
N ALA A 166 24.92 9.22 -4.15
CA ALA A 166 24.48 10.51 -3.58
C ALA A 166 24.30 11.61 -4.65
N ASP A 167 25.10 11.56 -5.71
CA ASP A 167 25.09 12.56 -6.80
C ASP A 167 24.09 12.22 -7.91
N MET A 168 23.40 11.06 -7.81
CA MET A 168 22.37 10.68 -8.77
C MET A 168 21.26 11.73 -8.80
N PRO A 169 20.88 12.26 -9.97
CA PRO A 169 19.77 13.20 -10.06
C PRO A 169 18.49 12.61 -9.48
N LEU A 170 17.74 13.39 -8.70
CA LEU A 170 16.51 12.95 -8.03
C LEU A 170 15.54 12.25 -8.99
N LYS A 171 15.42 12.75 -10.22
CA LYS A 171 14.58 12.12 -11.24
C LYS A 171 14.97 10.66 -11.53
N TYR A 172 16.24 10.28 -11.42
CA TYR A 172 16.66 8.90 -11.59
C TYR A 172 16.41 8.07 -10.31
N LYS A 173 16.41 8.72 -9.14
CA LYS A 173 16.02 8.08 -7.87
C LYS A 173 14.54 7.68 -7.85
N SER A 174 13.68 8.39 -8.61
CA SER A 174 12.27 8.01 -8.77
C SER A 174 12.04 6.85 -9.76
N ALA A 175 13.06 6.41 -10.48
CA ALA A 175 12.89 5.38 -11.49
C ALA A 175 12.78 3.98 -10.86
N ILE A 176 11.90 3.15 -11.43
CA ILE A 176 11.90 1.71 -11.19
C ILE A 176 13.09 1.11 -11.96
N TRP A 177 14.05 0.54 -11.22
CA TRP A 177 15.22 -0.13 -11.79
C TRP A 177 14.94 -1.60 -12.05
N HIS A 178 15.50 -2.12 -13.16
CA HIS A 178 15.18 -3.47 -13.60
C HIS A 178 15.65 -4.56 -12.63
N ASP A 179 16.87 -4.43 -12.05
CA ASP A 179 17.39 -5.37 -11.08
C ASP A 179 16.57 -5.37 -9.76
N GLU A 180 16.15 -4.19 -9.29
CA GLU A 180 15.26 -4.05 -8.13
C GLU A 180 13.91 -4.71 -8.40
N PHE A 181 13.31 -4.47 -9.55
CA PHE A 181 12.06 -5.08 -9.98
C PHE A 181 12.17 -6.61 -10.07
N GLU A 182 13.24 -7.13 -10.66
CA GLU A 182 13.48 -8.57 -10.78
C GLU A 182 13.69 -9.22 -9.40
N SER A 183 14.35 -8.52 -8.47
CA SER A 183 14.58 -9.03 -7.11
C SER A 183 13.28 -9.31 -6.35
N LEU A 184 12.24 -8.51 -6.59
CA LEU A 184 10.91 -8.69 -5.96
C LEU A 184 10.27 -10.03 -6.32
N LYS A 185 10.53 -10.59 -7.50
CA LYS A 185 9.94 -11.88 -7.92
C LYS A 185 10.28 -13.05 -7.00
N ASN A 186 11.37 -12.92 -6.23
CA ASN A 186 11.81 -13.92 -5.25
C ASN A 186 11.08 -13.81 -3.90
N LEU A 187 10.34 -12.73 -3.68
CA LEU A 187 9.58 -12.50 -2.45
C LEU A 187 8.17 -13.10 -2.53
N ARG A 188 7.49 -13.19 -1.40
CA ARG A 188 6.09 -13.63 -1.31
C ARG A 188 5.31 -12.64 -0.48
N ALA A 189 4.18 -12.15 -1.04
CA ALA A 189 3.31 -11.20 -0.36
C ALA A 189 1.83 -11.47 -0.67
N ASP A 190 0.95 -10.92 0.14
CA ASP A 190 -0.49 -10.98 -0.05
C ASP A 190 -0.99 -9.77 -0.85
N ILE A 191 -0.37 -8.60 -0.61
CA ILE A 191 -0.68 -7.31 -1.24
C ILE A 191 0.60 -6.72 -1.84
N LEU A 192 0.51 -6.23 -3.07
CA LEU A 192 1.49 -5.33 -3.69
C LEU A 192 0.92 -3.91 -3.69
N VAL A 193 1.67 -2.96 -3.16
CA VAL A 193 1.40 -1.54 -3.36
C VAL A 193 2.41 -0.97 -4.34
N SER A 194 1.95 -0.31 -5.39
CA SER A 194 2.81 0.32 -6.40
C SER A 194 2.34 1.74 -6.69
N HIS A 195 3.25 2.64 -7.03
CA HIS A 195 2.81 3.94 -7.50
C HIS A 195 2.26 3.83 -8.92
N GLU A 196 2.98 3.14 -9.82
CA GLU A 196 2.53 2.85 -11.18
C GLU A 196 1.38 1.85 -11.25
N ALA A 197 0.48 2.05 -12.20
CA ALA A 197 -0.66 1.18 -12.45
C ALA A 197 -0.26 -0.12 -13.17
N PRO A 198 -0.88 -1.27 -12.84
CA PRO A 198 -0.76 -2.49 -13.64
C PRO A 198 -1.60 -2.40 -14.92
N GLY A 199 -1.46 -3.42 -15.79
CA GLY A 199 -2.10 -3.47 -17.11
C GLY A 199 -3.63 -3.59 -17.13
N SER A 200 -4.31 -3.41 -16.00
CA SER A 200 -5.78 -3.22 -15.92
C SER A 200 -6.19 -1.85 -16.40
N HIS A 201 -5.31 -0.87 -16.29
CA HIS A 201 -5.52 0.48 -16.77
C HIS A 201 -4.88 0.66 -18.15
N ARG A 202 -5.49 1.49 -19.03
CA ARG A 202 -4.99 1.74 -20.40
C ARG A 202 -3.57 2.29 -20.46
N HIS A 203 -3.15 3.05 -19.44
CA HIS A 203 -1.80 3.60 -19.29
C HIS A 203 -0.92 2.77 -18.36
N GLY A 204 -1.42 1.64 -17.85
CA GLY A 204 -0.69 0.79 -16.91
C GLY A 204 0.25 -0.21 -17.59
N PHE A 205 1.08 -0.85 -16.78
CA PHE A 205 2.16 -1.73 -17.21
C PHE A 205 1.84 -3.20 -16.88
N LYS A 206 1.78 -4.04 -17.92
CA LYS A 206 1.50 -5.49 -17.76
C LYS A 206 2.51 -6.19 -16.87
N VAL A 207 3.76 -5.75 -16.88
CA VAL A 207 4.85 -6.33 -16.07
C VAL A 207 4.56 -6.28 -14.56
N ILE A 208 3.81 -5.28 -14.06
CA ILE A 208 3.41 -5.19 -12.65
C ILE A 208 2.47 -6.36 -12.29
N GLY A 209 1.54 -6.69 -13.18
CA GLY A 209 0.68 -7.87 -12.99
C GLY A 209 1.45 -9.19 -13.04
N GLU A 210 2.47 -9.29 -13.89
CA GLU A 210 3.37 -10.44 -13.98
C GLU A 210 4.22 -10.57 -12.71
N LEU A 211 4.73 -9.45 -12.18
CA LEU A 211 5.42 -9.39 -10.89
C LEU A 211 4.51 -9.88 -9.75
N ALA A 212 3.31 -9.31 -9.64
CA ALA A 212 2.34 -9.69 -8.61
C ALA A 212 2.02 -11.20 -8.65
N HIS A 213 1.87 -11.76 -9.86
CA HIS A 213 1.68 -13.20 -10.03
C HIS A 213 2.88 -14.01 -9.54
N ALA A 214 4.10 -13.63 -9.91
CA ALA A 214 5.33 -14.30 -9.49
C ALA A 214 5.48 -14.32 -7.96
N MET A 215 5.05 -13.24 -7.28
CA MET A 215 5.07 -13.10 -5.83
C MET A 215 3.91 -13.80 -5.10
N GLY A 216 2.90 -14.31 -5.83
CA GLY A 216 1.69 -14.91 -5.25
C GLY A 216 0.68 -13.88 -4.69
N VAL A 217 0.83 -12.62 -5.06
CA VAL A 217 -0.05 -11.51 -4.66
C VAL A 217 -1.48 -11.73 -5.12
N LYS A 218 -2.45 -11.36 -4.29
CA LYS A 218 -3.89 -11.45 -4.58
C LYS A 218 -4.53 -10.10 -4.90
N THR A 219 -3.96 -9.01 -4.35
CA THR A 219 -4.49 -7.66 -4.55
C THR A 219 -3.35 -6.67 -4.79
N ILE A 220 -3.53 -5.78 -5.76
CA ILE A 220 -2.65 -4.64 -6.04
C ILE A 220 -3.42 -3.37 -5.71
N PHE A 221 -2.81 -2.46 -4.95
CA PHE A 221 -3.26 -1.08 -4.81
C PHE A 221 -2.25 -0.15 -5.47
N HIS A 222 -2.73 0.86 -6.21
CA HIS A 222 -1.85 1.81 -6.87
C HIS A 222 -2.43 3.22 -6.90
N GLY A 223 -1.56 4.25 -7.02
CA GLY A 223 -1.86 5.65 -7.22
C GLY A 223 -1.63 6.12 -8.67
N HIS A 224 -1.00 7.27 -8.83
CA HIS A 224 -0.44 7.87 -10.04
C HIS A 224 -1.45 8.31 -11.11
N LEU A 225 -2.49 7.54 -11.37
CA LEU A 225 -3.42 7.83 -12.47
C LEU A 225 -4.69 8.58 -12.02
N HIS A 226 -4.80 8.89 -10.74
CA HIS A 226 -5.88 9.67 -10.12
C HIS A 226 -7.29 9.12 -10.42
N GLU A 227 -7.42 7.82 -10.64
CA GLU A 227 -8.68 7.16 -10.93
C GLU A 227 -9.03 6.11 -9.88
N ASN A 228 -10.25 6.20 -9.29
CA ASN A 228 -10.79 5.15 -8.46
C ASN A 228 -11.44 4.07 -9.33
N TYR A 229 -10.91 2.87 -9.29
CA TYR A 229 -11.51 1.72 -9.97
C TYR A 229 -11.13 0.40 -9.30
N ILE A 230 -11.93 -0.62 -9.56
CA ILE A 230 -11.61 -2.01 -9.24
C ILE A 230 -11.57 -2.78 -10.54
N GLY A 231 -10.49 -3.52 -10.76
CA GLY A 231 -10.30 -4.39 -11.92
C GLY A 231 -9.82 -5.76 -11.51
N ILE A 232 -9.91 -6.71 -12.43
CA ILE A 232 -9.33 -8.05 -12.30
C ILE A 232 -8.40 -8.26 -13.48
N ILE A 233 -7.18 -8.66 -13.21
CA ILE A 233 -6.20 -9.02 -14.23
C ILE A 233 -6.00 -10.54 -14.28
N LYS A 234 -5.12 -11.00 -15.19
CA LYS A 234 -4.78 -12.42 -15.35
C LYS A 234 -4.44 -13.06 -13.98
N ASN A 235 -4.79 -14.34 -13.82
CA ASN A 235 -4.61 -15.11 -12.59
C ASN A 235 -5.49 -14.63 -11.40
N ASN A 236 -6.61 -13.97 -11.71
CA ASN A 236 -7.60 -13.51 -10.75
C ASN A 236 -7.01 -12.55 -9.69
N ILE A 237 -6.01 -11.75 -10.07
CA ILE A 237 -5.44 -10.72 -9.20
C ILE A 237 -6.34 -9.49 -9.27
N LYS A 238 -6.82 -9.05 -8.11
CA LYS A 238 -7.60 -7.84 -7.95
C LYS A 238 -6.70 -6.60 -8.04
N VAL A 239 -7.17 -5.56 -8.69
CA VAL A 239 -6.49 -4.27 -8.80
C VAL A 239 -7.41 -3.17 -8.31
N CYS A 240 -6.92 -2.34 -7.44
CA CYS A 240 -7.61 -1.19 -6.89
C CYS A 240 -6.79 0.08 -7.20
N GLY A 241 -7.28 0.90 -8.12
CA GLY A 241 -6.76 2.26 -8.31
C GLY A 241 -7.33 3.17 -7.24
N VAL A 242 -6.50 4.01 -6.64
CA VAL A 242 -6.88 4.99 -5.62
C VAL A 242 -6.57 6.37 -6.17
N ALA A 243 -7.60 7.20 -6.32
CA ALA A 243 -7.47 8.50 -6.92
C ALA A 243 -6.79 9.52 -6.00
N ASP A 244 -6.53 10.69 -6.56
CA ASP A 244 -6.01 11.88 -5.90
C ASP A 244 -6.78 12.16 -4.59
N ALA A 245 -6.04 12.26 -3.49
CA ALA A 245 -6.51 12.45 -2.12
C ALA A 245 -7.65 11.51 -1.67
N ALA A 246 -7.92 10.42 -2.39
CA ALA A 246 -8.93 9.44 -2.01
C ALA A 246 -8.37 8.42 -1.01
N VAL A 247 -9.29 7.83 -0.24
CA VAL A 247 -8.99 6.74 0.69
C VAL A 247 -9.84 5.53 0.33
N SER A 248 -9.23 4.37 0.31
CA SER A 248 -9.87 3.09 0.00
C SER A 248 -9.71 2.10 1.14
N ASP A 249 -10.72 1.24 1.32
CA ASP A 249 -10.64 0.08 2.21
C ASP A 249 -9.87 -1.09 1.56
N LEU A 250 -9.69 -2.17 2.29
CA LEU A 250 -9.03 -3.40 1.82
C LEU A 250 -9.83 -4.08 0.67
N GLN A 251 -11.12 -3.80 0.55
CA GLN A 251 -11.98 -4.29 -0.52
C GLN A 251 -11.89 -3.42 -1.78
N GLY A 252 -11.18 -2.30 -1.74
CA GLY A 252 -11.06 -1.35 -2.85
C GLY A 252 -12.24 -0.39 -2.94
N ASN A 253 -13.13 -0.34 -1.94
CA ASN A 253 -14.21 0.62 -1.92
C ASN A 253 -13.67 1.99 -1.54
N LYS A 254 -14.08 3.03 -2.27
CA LYS A 254 -13.76 4.41 -1.92
C LYS A 254 -14.51 4.80 -0.64
N LEU A 255 -13.79 5.35 0.34
CA LEU A 255 -14.33 5.81 1.62
C LEU A 255 -14.50 7.33 1.69
N THR A 256 -13.62 8.08 0.99
CA THR A 256 -13.63 9.56 0.93
C THR A 256 -13.45 10.03 -0.50
#